data_9fffcc35920d855cb0637810137364ff
#
_entry.id   9fffcc35920d855cb0637810137364ff
#
_cell.length_a   1.000
_cell.length_b   1.000
_cell.length_c   1.000
_cell.angle_alpha   90.00
_cell.angle_beta   90.00
_cell.angle_gamma   90.00
#
_symmetry.space_group_name_H-M   'P 1'
#
loop_
_entity.id
_entity.type
_entity.pdbx_description
1 polymer ?
#
loop_
_entity_poly.entity_id
_entity_poly.type
_entity_poly.pdbx_seq_one_letter_code
_entity_poly.pdbx_strand_id
1 'polypeptide(L)'
;MQNFFQKIECFLKIIYISSMKTAILTVFLVLVTFTSWAQPRALGVRAGMEYQASYQHQMCRRGDFLEVDFGYQLISTTVNVACAYDFLVAQPKWSRKGQWGFYVGPALKAGFAGVGYCVSAGAQIGLEYTFDFPLQISIDTRPAVGVAVINKSASLYGGESTLGGFPCLSVRYRFGH
;
A
#
# COMPACT_ATOMS: atom_id res chain seq x y z
N MET A 1 -43.67 -18.34 -22.66
CA MET A 1 -42.30 -17.98 -23.08
C MET A 1 -41.59 -17.02 -22.12
N GLN A 2 -42.23 -15.98 -21.60
CA GLN A 2 -41.63 -15.02 -20.65
C GLN A 2 -41.11 -15.67 -19.34
N ASN A 3 -41.82 -16.61 -18.75
CA ASN A 3 -41.40 -17.30 -17.54
C ASN A 3 -40.13 -18.17 -17.69
N PHE A 4 -39.82 -18.59 -18.88
CA PHE A 4 -38.63 -19.40 -19.17
C PHE A 4 -37.37 -18.52 -19.22
N PHE A 5 -37.45 -17.37 -19.83
CA PHE A 5 -36.34 -16.39 -19.88
C PHE A 5 -36.00 -15.83 -18.49
N GLN A 6 -37.00 -15.52 -17.65
CA GLN A 6 -36.76 -15.07 -16.28
C GLN A 6 -36.04 -16.12 -15.43
N LYS A 7 -36.36 -17.42 -15.61
CA LYS A 7 -35.65 -18.49 -14.88
C LYS A 7 -34.20 -18.62 -15.33
N ILE A 8 -33.90 -18.42 -16.62
CA ILE A 8 -32.54 -18.48 -17.13
C ILE A 8 -31.71 -17.29 -16.59
N GLU A 9 -32.26 -16.08 -16.59
CA GLU A 9 -31.55 -14.91 -16.01
C GLU A 9 -31.28 -15.08 -14.53
N CYS A 10 -32.23 -15.60 -13.75
CA CYS A 10 -32.03 -15.88 -12.33
C CYS A 10 -30.94 -16.93 -12.12
N PHE A 11 -30.89 -17.96 -12.92
CA PHE A 11 -29.90 -19.04 -12.85
C PHE A 11 -28.48 -18.51 -13.21
N LEU A 12 -28.35 -17.69 -14.25
CA LEU A 12 -27.10 -17.05 -14.63
C LEU A 12 -26.59 -16.08 -13.55
N LYS A 13 -27.47 -15.31 -12.92
CA LYS A 13 -27.09 -14.44 -11.78
C LYS A 13 -26.59 -15.24 -10.58
N ILE A 14 -27.20 -16.38 -10.27
CA ILE A 14 -26.77 -17.25 -9.17
C ILE A 14 -25.37 -17.82 -9.45
N ILE A 15 -25.13 -18.30 -10.68
CA ILE A 15 -23.81 -18.83 -11.09
C ILE A 15 -22.75 -17.72 -11.03
N TYR A 16 -23.06 -16.51 -11.50
CA TYR A 16 -22.13 -15.37 -11.48
C TYR A 16 -21.76 -14.97 -10.03
N ILE A 17 -22.75 -14.88 -9.14
CA ILE A 17 -22.54 -14.55 -7.71
C ILE A 17 -21.73 -15.65 -7.01
N SER A 18 -21.99 -16.92 -7.32
CA SER A 18 -21.24 -18.05 -6.77
C SER A 18 -19.78 -18.02 -7.23
N SER A 19 -19.54 -17.79 -8.51
CA SER A 19 -18.19 -17.68 -9.09
C SER A 19 -17.40 -16.50 -8.49
N MET A 20 -18.04 -15.37 -8.29
CA MET A 20 -17.41 -14.18 -7.67
C MET A 20 -17.05 -14.43 -6.21
N LYS A 21 -17.90 -15.08 -5.43
CA LYS A 21 -17.61 -15.47 -4.04
C LYS A 21 -16.42 -16.44 -3.96
N THR A 22 -16.39 -17.43 -4.86
CA THR A 22 -15.29 -18.39 -4.93
C THR A 22 -13.98 -17.72 -5.31
N ALA A 23 -13.98 -16.79 -6.27
CA ALA A 23 -12.80 -16.02 -6.64
C ALA A 23 -12.27 -15.17 -5.48
N ILE A 24 -13.16 -14.48 -4.76
CA ILE A 24 -12.78 -13.67 -3.59
C ILE A 24 -12.21 -14.58 -2.48
N LEU A 25 -12.84 -15.73 -2.20
CA LEU A 25 -12.37 -16.68 -1.21
C LEU A 25 -11.00 -17.27 -1.59
N THR A 26 -10.79 -17.57 -2.88
CA THR A 26 -9.50 -18.08 -3.39
C THR A 26 -8.41 -17.03 -3.26
N VAL A 27 -8.67 -15.78 -3.63
CA VAL A 27 -7.73 -14.67 -3.45
C VAL A 27 -7.41 -14.46 -1.98
N PHE A 28 -8.42 -14.51 -1.10
CA PHE A 28 -8.22 -14.39 0.34
C PHE A 28 -7.39 -15.55 0.89
N LEU A 29 -7.66 -16.79 0.46
CA LEU A 29 -6.89 -17.97 0.87
C LEU A 29 -5.43 -17.90 0.42
N VAL A 30 -5.20 -17.45 -0.82
CA VAL A 30 -3.85 -17.22 -1.35
C VAL A 30 -3.13 -16.15 -0.55
N LEU A 31 -3.78 -15.03 -0.23
CA LEU A 31 -3.20 -13.99 0.63
C LEU A 31 -2.84 -14.52 2.02
N VAL A 32 -3.70 -15.34 2.64
CA VAL A 32 -3.43 -15.95 3.95
C VAL A 32 -2.29 -16.95 3.90
N THR A 33 -2.14 -17.74 2.83
CA THR A 33 -1.02 -18.68 2.69
C THR A 33 0.31 -17.96 2.50
N PHE A 34 0.36 -16.84 1.80
CA PHE A 34 1.56 -16.02 1.71
C PHE A 34 1.98 -15.43 3.06
N THR A 35 1.05 -15.12 3.96
CA THR A 35 1.37 -14.61 5.29
C THR A 35 1.99 -15.65 6.23
N SER A 36 1.75 -16.94 5.99
CA SER A 36 2.29 -18.02 6.85
C SER A 36 3.80 -18.23 6.70
N TRP A 37 4.41 -17.81 5.58
CA TRP A 37 5.86 -17.89 5.34
C TRP A 37 6.56 -16.56 5.56
N ALA A 38 5.81 -15.57 5.94
CA ALA A 38 6.19 -14.20 5.97
C ALA A 38 6.48 -13.77 7.41
N GLN A 39 7.66 -13.23 7.64
CA GLN A 39 7.93 -12.57 8.91
C GLN A 39 7.45 -11.12 8.81
N PRO A 40 6.35 -10.73 9.47
CA PRO A 40 5.94 -9.33 9.52
C PRO A 40 7.09 -8.53 10.14
N ARG A 41 7.54 -7.48 9.44
CA ARG A 41 8.57 -6.60 9.95
C ARG A 41 7.97 -5.55 10.88
N ALA A 42 6.95 -4.85 10.41
CA ALA A 42 6.28 -3.82 11.17
C ALA A 42 4.85 -3.57 10.70
N LEU A 43 4.01 -3.10 11.61
CA LEU A 43 2.63 -2.68 11.35
C LEU A 43 2.35 -1.37 12.08
N GLY A 44 1.68 -0.42 11.44
CA GLY A 44 1.37 0.84 12.08
C GLY A 44 0.59 1.79 11.20
N VAL A 45 0.81 3.07 11.42
CA VAL A 45 0.14 4.15 10.71
C VAL A 45 1.17 5.08 10.06
N ARG A 46 0.80 5.62 8.91
CA ARG A 46 1.54 6.61 8.17
C ARG A 46 0.64 7.83 7.98
N ALA A 47 1.14 8.99 8.33
CA ALA A 47 0.40 10.25 8.31
C ALA A 47 1.20 11.34 7.59
N GLY A 48 0.50 12.14 6.80
CA GLY A 48 0.99 13.28 6.06
C GLY A 48 -0.19 13.93 5.35
N MET A 49 -0.11 14.07 4.04
CA MET A 49 -1.27 14.49 3.24
C MET A 49 -2.35 13.39 3.14
N GLU A 50 -2.01 12.19 3.56
CA GLU A 50 -2.87 11.01 3.60
C GLU A 50 -2.73 10.33 4.95
N TYR A 51 -3.77 9.65 5.38
CA TYR A 51 -3.75 8.75 6.53
C TYR A 51 -3.82 7.32 6.04
N GLN A 52 -2.81 6.53 6.36
CA GLN A 52 -2.66 5.17 5.84
C GLN A 52 -2.36 4.20 6.98
N ALA A 53 -2.98 3.01 6.92
CA ALA A 53 -2.48 1.83 7.62
C ALA A 53 -1.29 1.29 6.83
N SER A 54 -0.17 1.05 7.48
CA SER A 54 1.09 0.65 6.86
C SER A 54 1.53 -0.70 7.40
N TYR A 55 1.80 -1.63 6.48
CA TYR A 55 2.34 -2.95 6.78
C TYR A 55 3.66 -3.14 6.05
N GLN A 56 4.70 -3.54 6.79
CA GLN A 56 6.00 -3.88 6.24
C GLN A 56 6.28 -5.36 6.39
N HIS A 57 6.76 -5.96 5.31
CA HIS A 57 7.16 -7.35 5.22
C HIS A 57 8.66 -7.48 4.94
N GLN A 58 9.37 -8.25 5.77
CA GLN A 58 10.79 -8.53 5.56
C GLN A 58 10.98 -9.47 4.38
N MET A 59 11.68 -9.03 3.33
CA MET A 59 11.92 -9.83 2.12
C MET A 59 13.26 -10.56 2.16
N CYS A 60 14.30 -9.92 2.66
CA CYS A 60 15.66 -10.46 2.68
C CYS A 60 16.34 -10.25 4.02
N ARG A 61 17.39 -11.08 4.29
CA ARG A 61 18.22 -10.94 5.50
C ARG A 61 18.99 -9.62 5.57
N ARG A 62 19.15 -8.93 4.44
CA ARG A 62 19.82 -7.62 4.36
C ARG A 62 19.00 -6.46 4.90
N GLY A 63 17.72 -6.69 5.22
CA GLY A 63 16.85 -5.66 5.73
C GLY A 63 15.88 -5.07 4.71
N ASP A 64 15.94 -5.51 3.44
CA ASP A 64 15.01 -5.08 2.40
C ASP A 64 13.59 -5.52 2.75
N PHE A 65 12.61 -4.69 2.43
CA PHE A 65 11.23 -4.94 2.81
C PHE A 65 10.24 -4.48 1.74
N LEU A 66 9.11 -5.15 1.73
CA LEU A 66 7.92 -4.74 1.00
C LEU A 66 7.03 -3.95 1.96
N GLU A 67 6.61 -2.77 1.56
CA GLU A 67 5.63 -1.95 2.27
C GLU A 67 4.33 -1.93 1.49
N VAL A 68 3.22 -2.14 2.18
CA VAL A 68 1.86 -2.03 1.63
C VAL A 68 1.07 -1.12 2.53
N ASP A 69 0.54 -0.06 1.94
CA ASP A 69 -0.26 0.93 2.64
C ASP A 69 -1.67 0.98 2.08
N PHE A 70 -2.63 1.06 2.97
CA PHE A 70 -4.03 1.30 2.64
C PHE A 70 -4.48 2.59 3.33
N GLY A 71 -4.98 3.53 2.56
CA GLY A 71 -5.25 4.83 3.11
C GLY A 71 -6.37 5.62 2.49
N TYR A 72 -6.58 6.76 3.13
CA TYR A 72 -7.58 7.73 2.75
C TYR A 72 -6.97 9.13 2.69
N GLN A 73 -7.20 9.80 1.58
CA GLN A 73 -6.79 11.16 1.37
C GLN A 73 -7.95 12.11 1.60
N LEU A 74 -7.80 13.01 2.60
CA LEU A 74 -8.87 13.92 3.01
C LEU A 74 -9.24 14.94 1.94
N ILE A 75 -8.25 15.51 1.26
CA ILE A 75 -8.47 16.63 0.31
C ILE A 75 -9.22 16.16 -0.93
N SER A 76 -8.86 15.02 -1.50
CA SER A 76 -9.45 14.48 -2.72
C SER A 76 -10.52 13.43 -2.47
N THR A 77 -10.81 13.11 -1.21
CA THR A 77 -11.78 12.07 -0.81
C THR A 77 -11.49 10.74 -1.51
N THR A 78 -10.21 10.39 -1.63
CA THR A 78 -9.73 9.25 -2.39
C THR A 78 -9.29 8.13 -1.45
N VAL A 79 -9.81 6.94 -1.65
CA VAL A 79 -9.27 5.72 -1.07
C VAL A 79 -8.09 5.26 -1.93
N ASN A 80 -6.97 4.90 -1.32
CA ASN A 80 -5.78 4.49 -2.05
C ASN A 80 -5.10 3.27 -1.45
N VAL A 81 -4.40 2.56 -2.31
CA VAL A 81 -3.48 1.47 -1.95
C VAL A 81 -2.14 1.80 -2.58
N ALA A 82 -1.09 1.70 -1.80
CA ALA A 82 0.29 1.85 -2.28
C ALA A 82 1.10 0.61 -1.94
N CYS A 83 2.08 0.31 -2.78
CA CYS A 83 3.02 -0.77 -2.59
C CYS A 83 4.41 -0.26 -2.95
N ALA A 84 5.38 -0.47 -2.06
CA ALA A 84 6.77 -0.10 -2.29
C ALA A 84 7.69 -1.26 -1.93
N TYR A 85 8.73 -1.46 -2.72
CA TYR A 85 9.80 -2.40 -2.40
C TYR A 85 11.07 -1.61 -2.05
N ASP A 86 11.43 -1.59 -0.79
CA ASP A 86 12.46 -0.74 -0.24
C ASP A 86 13.74 -1.51 0.03
N PHE A 87 14.84 -0.99 -0.52
CA PHE A 87 16.18 -1.44 -0.26
C PHE A 87 16.77 -0.66 0.91
N LEU A 88 17.24 -1.35 1.93
CA LEU A 88 17.96 -0.72 3.04
C LEU A 88 19.40 -0.41 2.61
N VAL A 89 19.65 0.83 2.22
CA VAL A 89 20.93 1.23 1.60
C VAL A 89 22.01 1.61 2.59
N ALA A 90 21.64 2.11 3.77
CA ALA A 90 22.60 2.49 4.81
C ALA A 90 22.02 2.36 6.22
N GLN A 91 22.86 1.95 7.15
CA GLN A 91 22.54 1.86 8.59
C GLN A 91 23.62 2.56 9.42
N PRO A 92 23.60 3.89 9.48
CA PRO A 92 24.59 4.64 10.23
C PRO A 92 24.45 4.42 11.72
N LYS A 93 25.57 4.26 12.41
CA LYS A 93 25.63 4.08 13.88
C LYS A 93 25.64 5.43 14.61
N TRP A 94 24.64 6.27 14.36
CA TRP A 94 24.55 7.61 14.98
C TRP A 94 24.08 7.59 16.43
N SER A 95 23.48 6.49 16.86
CA SER A 95 23.00 6.33 18.23
C SER A 95 23.58 5.08 18.87
N ARG A 96 23.78 5.12 20.20
CA ARG A 96 24.18 3.94 21.00
C ARG A 96 23.01 3.00 21.27
N LYS A 97 21.79 3.54 21.26
CA LYS A 97 20.54 2.80 21.47
C LYS A 97 19.69 2.96 20.22
N GLY A 98 19.15 1.85 19.73
CA GLY A 98 18.38 1.82 18.51
C GLY A 98 19.22 1.91 17.22
N GLN A 99 18.56 1.80 16.09
CA GLN A 99 19.17 1.67 14.76
C GLN A 99 18.56 2.62 13.76
N TRP A 100 19.39 3.39 13.08
CA TRP A 100 19.02 4.19 11.95
C TRP A 100 19.06 3.36 10.67
N GLY A 101 18.15 3.66 9.72
CA GLY A 101 18.11 3.03 8.41
C GLY A 101 17.69 4.03 7.34
N PHE A 102 18.48 4.14 6.27
CA PHE A 102 18.08 4.81 5.04
C PHE A 102 17.58 3.78 4.05
N TYR A 103 16.44 4.02 3.47
CA TYR A 103 15.86 3.14 2.47
C TYR A 103 15.40 3.90 1.24
N VAL A 104 15.44 3.22 0.11
CA VAL A 104 14.97 3.72 -1.18
C VAL A 104 14.45 2.56 -2.01
N GLY A 105 13.38 2.79 -2.76
CA GLY A 105 12.83 1.75 -3.62
C GLY A 105 11.76 2.24 -4.57
N PRO A 106 11.38 1.41 -5.56
CA PRO A 106 10.25 1.68 -6.43
C PRO A 106 8.94 1.60 -5.67
N ALA A 107 8.01 2.46 -6.04
CA ALA A 107 6.68 2.51 -5.45
C ALA A 107 5.59 2.63 -6.53
N LEU A 108 4.47 1.96 -6.29
CA LEU A 108 3.26 2.02 -7.09
C LEU A 108 2.10 2.45 -6.20
N LYS A 109 1.17 3.19 -6.74
CA LYS A 109 -0.03 3.62 -6.03
C LYS A 109 -1.23 3.60 -6.96
N ALA A 110 -2.34 3.12 -6.44
CA ALA A 110 -3.65 3.19 -7.09
C ALA A 110 -4.65 3.86 -6.14
N GLY A 111 -5.49 4.75 -6.66
CA GLY A 111 -6.50 5.45 -5.89
C GLY A 111 -7.84 5.47 -6.61
N PHE A 112 -8.92 5.53 -5.82
CA PHE A 112 -10.30 5.59 -6.30
C PHE A 112 -11.02 6.74 -5.61
N ALA A 113 -11.54 7.66 -6.40
CA ALA A 113 -12.51 8.67 -5.98
C ALA A 113 -13.84 8.37 -6.66
N GLY A 114 -14.96 8.75 -6.06
CA GLY A 114 -16.29 8.32 -6.49
C GLY A 114 -16.63 8.46 -7.99
N VAL A 115 -15.91 9.31 -8.73
CA VAL A 115 -16.09 9.57 -10.16
C VAL A 115 -14.87 9.21 -11.02
N GLY A 116 -13.82 8.62 -10.42
CA GLY A 116 -12.60 8.31 -11.17
C GLY A 116 -11.62 7.42 -10.41
N TYR A 117 -10.54 7.12 -11.09
CA TYR A 117 -9.42 6.37 -10.54
C TYR A 117 -8.09 7.00 -10.96
N CYS A 118 -7.05 6.73 -10.18
CA CYS A 118 -5.70 7.14 -10.52
C CYS A 118 -4.71 6.00 -10.29
N VAL A 119 -3.67 5.98 -11.11
CA VAL A 119 -2.55 5.06 -10.96
C VAL A 119 -1.26 5.84 -11.14
N SER A 120 -0.30 5.61 -10.27
CA SER A 120 1.01 6.26 -10.35
C SER A 120 2.15 5.30 -10.02
N ALA A 121 3.31 5.60 -10.58
CA ALA A 121 4.55 4.91 -10.33
C ALA A 121 5.63 5.94 -9.96
N GLY A 122 6.53 5.57 -9.04
CA GLY A 122 7.55 6.45 -8.57
C GLY A 122 8.58 5.75 -7.70
N ALA A 123 9.19 6.49 -6.80
CA ALA A 123 10.14 5.98 -5.84
C ALA A 123 9.73 6.36 -4.42
N GLN A 124 10.08 5.54 -3.46
CA GLN A 124 10.03 5.86 -2.04
C GLN A 124 11.45 6.12 -1.55
N ILE A 125 11.62 7.16 -0.76
CA ILE A 125 12.88 7.50 -0.12
C ILE A 125 12.57 7.84 1.32
N GLY A 126 13.25 7.19 2.27
CA GLY A 126 12.96 7.40 3.67
C GLY A 126 14.13 7.17 4.61
N LEU A 127 13.92 7.66 5.81
CA LEU A 127 14.79 7.49 6.96
C LEU A 127 13.95 6.86 8.08
N GLU A 128 14.40 5.75 8.63
CA GLU A 128 13.77 5.08 9.76
C GLU A 128 14.66 5.08 10.99
N TYR A 129 14.04 5.09 12.14
CA TYR A 129 14.68 4.85 13.42
C TYR A 129 13.92 3.74 14.17
N THR A 130 14.62 2.66 14.44
CA THR A 130 14.13 1.54 15.23
C THR A 130 14.67 1.64 16.63
N PHE A 131 13.78 1.67 17.62
CA PHE A 131 14.13 1.71 19.03
C PHE A 131 14.55 0.33 19.56
N ASP A 132 15.15 0.29 20.75
CA ASP A 132 15.47 -0.95 21.48
C ASP A 132 14.21 -1.68 22.00
N PHE A 133 13.07 -1.01 22.01
CA PHE A 133 11.75 -1.58 22.25
C PHE A 133 10.96 -1.64 20.92
N PRO A 134 9.86 -2.40 20.82
CA PRO A 134 9.20 -2.69 19.53
C PRO A 134 8.47 -1.48 18.92
N LEU A 135 9.20 -0.39 18.72
CA LEU A 135 8.74 0.82 18.04
C LEU A 135 9.68 1.20 16.91
N GLN A 136 9.12 1.59 15.80
CA GLN A 136 9.80 2.16 14.64
C GLN A 136 9.11 3.46 14.25
N ILE A 137 9.91 4.49 14.02
CA ILE A 137 9.44 5.78 13.47
C ILE A 137 10.18 5.99 12.15
N SER A 138 9.48 6.44 11.12
CA SER A 138 10.12 6.83 9.87
C SER A 138 9.53 8.10 9.30
N ILE A 139 10.36 8.81 8.55
CA ILE A 139 9.96 9.90 7.68
C ILE A 139 10.33 9.55 6.25
N ASP A 140 9.39 9.63 5.35
CA ASP A 140 9.57 9.25 3.96
C ASP A 140 8.79 10.13 3.00
N THR A 141 9.19 10.10 1.73
CA THR A 141 8.49 10.75 0.63
C THR A 141 8.37 9.80 -0.55
N ARG A 142 7.30 9.95 -1.34
CA ARG A 142 7.02 9.13 -2.53
C ARG A 142 6.76 10.01 -3.75
N PRO A 143 7.78 10.64 -4.33
CA PRO A 143 7.61 11.31 -5.61
C PRO A 143 7.17 10.31 -6.68
N ALA A 144 6.09 10.63 -7.39
CA ALA A 144 5.52 9.74 -8.38
C ALA A 144 4.93 10.52 -9.57
N VAL A 145 4.81 9.86 -10.70
CA VAL A 145 4.09 10.33 -11.88
C VAL A 145 2.98 9.34 -12.20
N GLY A 146 1.86 9.83 -12.71
CA GLY A 146 0.72 8.97 -12.92
C GLY A 146 -0.34 9.52 -13.86
N VAL A 147 -1.39 8.75 -14.00
CA VAL A 147 -2.56 9.07 -14.81
C VAL A 147 -3.79 9.05 -13.90
N ALA A 148 -4.58 10.10 -13.94
CA ALA A 148 -5.91 10.14 -13.35
C ALA A 148 -6.96 10.15 -14.45
N VAL A 149 -7.98 9.31 -14.29
CA VAL A 149 -9.14 9.27 -15.17
C VAL A 149 -10.36 9.72 -14.37
N ILE A 150 -10.92 10.86 -14.75
CA ILE A 150 -12.09 11.46 -14.13
C ILE A 150 -13.10 11.74 -15.23
N ASN A 151 -14.34 11.28 -15.08
CA ASN A 151 -15.41 11.49 -16.06
C ASN A 151 -15.01 11.13 -17.51
N LYS A 152 -14.28 10.02 -17.70
CA LYS A 152 -13.76 9.55 -19.00
C LYS A 152 -12.66 10.44 -19.62
N SER A 153 -12.21 11.47 -18.94
CA SER A 153 -11.07 12.29 -19.34
C SER A 153 -9.83 11.83 -18.60
N ALA A 154 -8.77 11.50 -19.34
CA ALA A 154 -7.48 11.12 -18.78
C ALA A 154 -6.58 12.35 -18.68
N SER A 155 -5.95 12.57 -17.54
CA SER A 155 -4.95 13.60 -17.31
C SER A 155 -3.69 13.02 -16.69
N LEU A 156 -2.54 13.48 -17.17
CA LEU A 156 -1.26 13.19 -16.54
C LEU A 156 -1.08 14.09 -15.32
N TYR A 157 -0.57 13.52 -14.26
CA TYR A 157 -0.16 14.27 -13.08
C TYR A 157 1.22 13.79 -12.62
N GLY A 158 2.02 14.68 -12.05
CA GLY A 158 3.36 14.35 -11.61
C GLY A 158 4.03 15.49 -10.85
N GLY A 159 5.17 15.17 -10.23
CA GLY A 159 5.95 16.12 -9.46
C GLY A 159 5.36 16.44 -8.09
N GLU A 160 5.59 17.65 -7.61
CA GLU A 160 5.17 18.10 -6.28
C GLU A 160 3.64 18.19 -6.11
N SER A 161 2.89 18.36 -7.21
CA SER A 161 1.43 18.34 -7.19
C SER A 161 0.84 16.96 -6.96
N THR A 162 1.66 15.92 -7.04
CA THR A 162 1.26 14.58 -6.65
C THR A 162 1.34 14.50 -5.13
N LEU A 163 0.24 14.30 -4.50
CA LEU A 163 0.03 14.22 -3.06
C LEU A 163 0.91 13.18 -2.31
N GLY A 164 1.79 12.48 -3.01
CA GLY A 164 2.80 11.57 -2.47
C GLY A 164 4.21 12.18 -2.37
N GLY A 165 4.44 13.37 -2.95
CA GLY A 165 5.76 14.03 -2.87
C GLY A 165 6.06 14.72 -1.55
N PHE A 166 5.04 14.94 -0.72
CA PHE A 166 5.23 15.52 0.62
C PHE A 166 5.75 14.47 1.62
N PRO A 167 6.61 14.90 2.56
CA PRO A 167 7.08 13.99 3.60
C PRO A 167 5.93 13.50 4.48
N CYS A 168 5.95 12.20 4.77
CA CYS A 168 5.02 11.54 5.66
C CYS A 168 5.78 11.00 6.87
N LEU A 169 5.14 11.05 8.02
CA LEU A 169 5.62 10.46 9.27
C LEU A 169 4.91 9.13 9.49
N SER A 170 5.67 8.11 9.83
CA SER A 170 5.09 6.81 10.16
C SER A 170 5.51 6.38 11.56
N VAL A 171 4.58 5.75 12.25
CA VAL A 171 4.79 5.13 13.56
C VAL A 171 4.30 3.69 13.46
N ARG A 172 5.20 2.73 13.74
CA ARG A 172 4.93 1.30 13.55
C ARG A 172 5.40 0.50 14.75
N TYR A 173 4.62 -0.52 15.08
CA TYR A 173 5.05 -1.59 15.97
C TYR A 173 5.92 -2.57 15.19
N ARG A 174 7.12 -2.88 15.68
CA ARG A 174 8.06 -3.81 15.05
C ARG A 174 7.93 -5.19 15.66
N PHE A 175 7.80 -6.21 14.82
CA PHE A 175 7.80 -7.61 15.23
C PHE A 175 9.23 -8.18 15.18
N GLY A 176 9.51 -9.17 16.03
CA GLY A 176 10.78 -9.90 16.00
C GLY A 176 11.97 -9.06 16.48
N HIS A 177 12.08 -8.89 17.80
CA HIS A 177 13.29 -8.49 18.49
C HIS A 177 14.17 -9.72 18.74
#